data_f239ebc761862dde11d02aca9807e642
#
_entry.id   f239ebc761862dde11d02aca9807e642
#
_cell.length_a   1.000
_cell.length_b   1.000
_cell.length_c   1.000
_cell.angle_alpha   90.00
_cell.angle_beta   90.00
_cell.angle_gamma   90.00
#
_symmetry.space_group_name_H-M   'P 1'
#
loop_
_entity.id
_entity.type
_entity.pdbx_description
1 polymer ?
#
loop_
_entity_poly.entity_id
_entity_poly.type
_entity_poly.pdbx_seq_one_letter_code
_entity_poly.pdbx_strand_id
1 'polypeptide(L)'
;MTADDTEIEIGIDIGGTFTDIVCRRSGEPDTILKLPTTRSDPGRAVLQAIEHLAPDYPPHAIKRFVHGTTVATNAVLERKGAKTALLTTAGFKDVLEIGRQIRHTLYDVILEPETPVFLAPGARRIEIAERLDANGDVLTPLDEQAVLDAVEALAADGVE
;
A
#
# COMPACT_ATOMS: atom_id res chain seq x y z
N MET A 1 -3.73 -27.74 39.92
CA MET A 1 -3.48 -26.61 38.99
C MET A 1 -2.97 -27.23 37.71
N THR A 2 -3.83 -27.35 36.75
CA THR A 2 -3.57 -27.99 35.46
C THR A 2 -2.70 -27.09 34.61
N ALA A 3 -1.79 -27.64 33.84
CA ALA A 3 -0.75 -26.97 33.00
C ALA A 3 -1.29 -26.11 31.82
N ASP A 4 -2.48 -25.55 31.96
CA ASP A 4 -3.18 -24.82 30.89
C ASP A 4 -3.28 -23.28 31.12
N ASP A 5 -2.68 -22.77 32.22
CA ASP A 5 -2.82 -21.36 32.63
C ASP A 5 -1.72 -20.40 32.08
N THR A 6 -0.85 -20.88 31.22
CA THR A 6 0.20 -20.04 30.59
C THR A 6 -0.09 -19.76 29.12
N GLU A 7 -1.28 -19.25 28.85
CA GLU A 7 -1.55 -18.78 27.49
C GLU A 7 -0.76 -17.51 27.20
N ILE A 8 0.09 -17.57 26.15
CA ILE A 8 0.87 -16.46 25.68
C ILE A 8 0.18 -15.86 24.44
N GLU A 9 -0.05 -14.57 24.48
CA GLU A 9 -0.49 -13.77 23.34
C GLU A 9 0.59 -12.77 22.98
N ILE A 10 0.90 -12.60 21.69
CA ILE A 10 1.86 -11.62 21.19
C ILE A 10 1.17 -10.75 20.16
N GLY A 11 1.21 -9.44 20.38
CA GLY A 11 0.82 -8.42 19.41
C GLY A 11 2.06 -7.67 18.90
N ILE A 12 2.19 -7.53 17.58
CA ILE A 12 3.26 -6.77 16.95
C ILE A 12 2.65 -5.72 16.02
N ASP A 13 3.07 -4.47 16.17
CA ASP A 13 2.73 -3.39 15.26
C ASP A 13 4.01 -2.83 14.60
N ILE A 14 4.08 -2.96 13.27
CA ILE A 14 5.21 -2.48 12.48
C ILE A 14 4.90 -1.07 11.96
N GLY A 15 5.49 -0.07 12.59
CA GLY A 15 5.51 1.30 12.10
C GLY A 15 6.67 1.59 11.15
N GLY A 16 6.70 2.79 10.59
CA GLY A 16 7.77 3.23 9.68
C GLY A 16 9.13 3.44 10.36
N THR A 17 9.16 3.64 11.69
CA THR A 17 10.39 3.94 12.45
C THR A 17 10.64 2.92 13.55
N PHE A 18 9.60 2.48 14.24
CA PHE A 18 9.67 1.52 15.32
C PHE A 18 8.67 0.40 15.10
N THR A 19 9.01 -0.76 15.63
CA THR A 19 8.14 -1.91 15.78
C THR A 19 7.84 -2.07 17.25
N ASP A 20 6.57 -1.96 17.62
CA ASP A 20 6.07 -2.11 18.98
C ASP A 20 5.55 -3.54 19.17
N ILE A 21 5.93 -4.15 20.30
CA ILE A 21 5.58 -5.54 20.62
C ILE A 21 4.99 -5.57 22.01
N VAL A 22 3.87 -6.25 22.16
CA VAL A 22 3.22 -6.50 23.43
C VAL A 22 3.09 -8.00 23.63
N CYS A 23 3.66 -8.50 24.72
CA CYS A 23 3.53 -9.89 25.12
C CYS A 23 2.68 -9.97 26.38
N ARG A 24 1.66 -10.79 26.35
CA ARG A 24 0.77 -11.06 27.45
C ARG A 24 0.89 -12.52 27.88
N ARG A 25 1.02 -12.73 29.17
CA ARG A 25 0.91 -14.03 29.82
C ARG A 25 -0.15 -13.95 30.90
N SER A 26 -1.04 -14.95 30.95
CA SER A 26 -2.11 -14.97 31.95
C SER A 26 -1.54 -14.85 33.39
N GLY A 27 -2.06 -13.89 34.14
CA GLY A 27 -1.65 -13.65 35.53
C GLY A 27 -0.37 -12.81 35.73
N GLU A 28 0.28 -12.35 34.65
CA GLU A 28 1.46 -11.50 34.69
C GLU A 28 1.19 -10.12 34.07
N PRO A 29 1.95 -9.07 34.41
CA PRO A 29 1.90 -7.79 33.72
C PRO A 29 2.33 -7.94 32.24
N ASP A 30 1.73 -7.14 31.35
CA ASP A 30 2.12 -7.11 29.94
C ASP A 30 3.59 -6.66 29.79
N THR A 31 4.36 -7.40 29.00
CA THR A 31 5.72 -7.01 28.61
C THR A 31 5.65 -6.22 27.31
N ILE A 32 6.25 -5.02 27.30
CA ILE A 32 6.28 -4.13 26.13
C ILE A 32 7.73 -4.00 25.67
N LEU A 33 7.96 -4.26 24.39
CA LEU A 33 9.25 -4.10 23.73
C LEU A 33 9.10 -3.18 22.53
N LYS A 34 10.10 -2.31 22.33
CA LYS A 34 10.15 -1.40 21.19
C LYS A 34 11.48 -1.53 20.48
N LEU A 35 11.44 -1.89 19.21
CA LEU A 35 12.62 -2.10 18.36
C LEU A 35 12.61 -1.12 17.18
N PRO A 36 13.77 -0.69 16.68
CA PRO A 36 13.84 0.04 15.41
C PRO A 36 13.37 -0.84 14.25
N THR A 37 12.50 -0.30 13.39
CA THR A 37 12.06 -1.00 12.18
C THR A 37 13.17 -1.01 11.13
N THR A 38 13.48 -2.18 10.58
CA THR A 38 14.37 -2.32 9.42
C THR A 38 13.58 -1.96 8.16
N ARG A 39 13.78 -0.74 7.64
CA ARG A 39 12.97 -0.21 6.51
C ARG A 39 13.07 -1.04 5.23
N SER A 40 14.23 -1.66 4.97
CA SER A 40 14.46 -2.50 3.79
C SER A 40 13.84 -3.89 3.91
N ASP A 41 13.54 -4.33 5.11
CA ASP A 41 12.95 -5.64 5.42
C ASP A 41 12.18 -5.56 6.74
N PRO A 42 10.91 -5.10 6.70
CA PRO A 42 10.08 -5.00 7.90
C PRO A 42 9.87 -6.35 8.61
N GLY A 43 9.87 -7.46 7.86
CA GLY A 43 9.74 -8.81 8.42
C GLY A 43 10.91 -9.19 9.33
N ARG A 44 12.09 -8.66 9.06
CA ARG A 44 13.28 -8.91 9.88
C ARG A 44 13.13 -8.40 11.31
N ALA A 45 12.48 -7.24 11.50
CA ALA A 45 12.20 -6.71 12.83
C ALA A 45 11.30 -7.66 13.64
N VAL A 46 10.33 -8.30 12.98
CA VAL A 46 9.46 -9.30 13.62
C VAL A 46 10.25 -10.53 14.06
N LEU A 47 11.12 -11.06 13.18
CA LEU A 47 11.95 -12.22 13.51
C LEU A 47 12.90 -11.91 14.67
N GLN A 48 13.57 -10.75 14.65
CA GLN A 48 14.44 -10.32 15.76
C GLN A 48 13.66 -10.18 17.07
N ALA A 49 12.42 -9.68 17.00
CA ALA A 49 11.56 -9.57 18.17
C ALA A 49 11.23 -10.96 18.76
N ILE A 50 10.85 -11.91 17.90
CA ILE A 50 10.55 -13.28 18.32
C ILE A 50 11.81 -13.95 18.92
N GLU A 51 12.96 -13.80 18.30
CA GLU A 51 14.22 -14.34 18.81
C GLU A 51 14.58 -13.75 20.18
N HIS A 52 14.37 -12.43 20.36
CA HIS A 52 14.62 -11.76 21.63
C HIS A 52 13.69 -12.22 22.74
N LEU A 53 12.43 -12.49 22.40
CA LEU A 53 11.40 -12.92 23.35
C LEU A 53 11.42 -14.43 23.62
N ALA A 54 11.99 -15.24 22.74
CA ALA A 54 11.94 -16.70 22.82
C ALA A 54 12.39 -17.31 24.16
N PRO A 55 13.40 -16.75 24.88
CA PRO A 55 13.79 -17.29 26.20
C PRO A 55 12.65 -17.24 27.23
N ASP A 56 11.87 -16.15 27.24
CA ASP A 56 10.80 -15.93 28.20
C ASP A 56 9.43 -16.33 27.63
N TYR A 57 9.25 -16.25 26.31
CA TYR A 57 8.03 -16.52 25.55
C TYR A 57 8.28 -17.57 24.47
N PRO A 58 8.42 -18.85 24.84
CA PRO A 58 8.78 -19.88 23.87
C PRO A 58 7.70 -20.06 22.79
N PRO A 59 8.09 -20.15 21.50
CA PRO A 59 7.15 -20.16 20.37
C PRO A 59 6.05 -21.23 20.45
N HIS A 60 6.36 -22.39 21.04
CA HIS A 60 5.38 -23.47 21.19
C HIS A 60 4.27 -23.17 22.19
N ALA A 61 4.44 -22.19 23.09
CA ALA A 61 3.44 -21.78 24.07
C ALA A 61 2.60 -20.59 23.58
N ILE A 62 2.93 -20.01 22.43
CA ILE A 62 2.17 -18.88 21.86
C ILE A 62 0.84 -19.41 21.31
N LYS A 63 -0.26 -19.01 21.94
CA LYS A 63 -1.62 -19.35 21.52
C LYS A 63 -2.18 -18.40 20.48
N ARG A 64 -1.79 -17.14 20.57
CA ARG A 64 -2.29 -16.09 19.69
C ARG A 64 -1.15 -15.17 19.27
N PHE A 65 -1.05 -14.97 17.96
CA PHE A 65 -0.14 -14.00 17.35
C PHE A 65 -0.94 -13.03 16.50
N VAL A 66 -0.83 -11.73 16.80
CA VAL A 66 -1.49 -10.66 16.07
C VAL A 66 -0.44 -9.75 15.46
N HIS A 67 -0.53 -9.52 14.18
CA HIS A 67 0.38 -8.67 13.46
C HIS A 67 -0.38 -7.53 12.80
N GLY A 68 -0.01 -6.29 13.13
CA GLY A 68 -0.45 -5.06 12.48
C GLY A 68 0.70 -4.43 11.71
N THR A 69 0.39 -3.68 10.66
CA THR A 69 1.38 -2.90 9.94
C THR A 69 0.77 -1.66 9.31
N THR A 70 1.47 -0.55 9.41
CA THR A 70 1.12 0.71 8.74
C THR A 70 1.98 0.98 7.51
N VAL A 71 2.79 -0.01 7.06
CA VAL A 71 3.72 0.15 5.92
C VAL A 71 3.00 0.58 4.66
N ALA A 72 1.86 -0.07 4.32
CA ALA A 72 1.08 0.28 3.14
C ALA A 72 0.45 1.68 3.27
N THR A 73 -0.11 2.01 4.43
CA THR A 73 -0.66 3.34 4.71
C THR A 73 0.41 4.42 4.58
N ASN A 74 1.59 4.18 5.15
CA ASN A 74 2.71 5.10 5.07
C ASN A 74 3.21 5.26 3.63
N ALA A 75 3.28 4.18 2.85
CA ALA A 75 3.65 4.23 1.44
C ALA A 75 2.69 5.14 0.64
N VAL A 76 1.39 5.04 0.90
CA VAL A 76 0.37 5.90 0.27
C VAL A 76 0.52 7.35 0.71
N LEU A 77 0.65 7.62 2.01
CA LEU A 77 0.79 8.98 2.56
C LEU A 77 2.08 9.65 2.10
N GLU A 78 3.18 8.91 2.07
CA GLU A 78 4.49 9.38 1.63
C GLU A 78 4.63 9.37 0.09
N ARG A 79 3.63 8.81 -0.61
CA ARG A 79 3.64 8.63 -2.08
C ARG A 79 4.87 7.86 -2.56
N LYS A 80 5.32 6.91 -1.76
CA LYS A 80 6.42 5.99 -2.06
C LYS A 80 5.84 4.67 -2.56
N GLY A 81 5.84 4.49 -3.84
CA GLY A 81 5.34 3.29 -4.49
C GLY A 81 6.04 3.07 -5.82
N ALA A 82 5.61 2.05 -6.54
CA ALA A 82 6.06 1.76 -7.88
C ALA A 82 5.84 2.97 -8.82
N LYS A 83 6.68 3.11 -9.81
CA LYS A 83 6.49 4.08 -10.89
C LYS A 83 5.40 3.57 -11.81
N THR A 84 4.22 4.19 -11.75
CA THR A 84 3.03 3.72 -12.45
C THR A 84 2.72 4.52 -13.70
N ALA A 85 2.05 3.90 -14.65
CA ALA A 85 1.46 4.52 -15.82
C ALA A 85 -0.03 4.16 -15.94
N LEU A 86 -0.72 4.81 -16.84
CA LEU A 86 -2.11 4.53 -17.17
C LEU A 86 -2.24 4.34 -18.69
N LEU A 87 -2.78 3.20 -19.10
CA LEU A 87 -3.30 3.01 -20.45
C LEU A 87 -4.80 3.27 -20.40
N THR A 88 -5.30 4.07 -21.33
CA THR A 88 -6.70 4.47 -21.36
C THR A 88 -7.21 4.58 -22.80
N THR A 89 -8.52 4.51 -22.97
CA THR A 89 -9.20 4.75 -24.25
C THR A 89 -8.80 6.11 -24.82
N ALA A 90 -8.58 6.19 -26.13
CA ALA A 90 -8.29 7.43 -26.82
C ALA A 90 -9.38 8.49 -26.58
N GLY A 91 -8.97 9.71 -26.23
CA GLY A 91 -9.83 10.83 -25.84
C GLY A 91 -10.12 10.90 -24.33
N PHE A 92 -9.58 9.97 -23.48
CA PHE A 92 -9.82 9.93 -22.05
C PHE A 92 -8.58 10.21 -21.18
N LYS A 93 -7.48 10.62 -21.78
CA LYS A 93 -6.22 10.90 -21.07
C LYS A 93 -6.37 11.87 -19.89
N ASP A 94 -7.21 12.87 -20.03
CA ASP A 94 -7.33 13.96 -19.06
C ASP A 94 -8.48 13.77 -18.07
N VAL A 95 -9.21 12.64 -18.14
CA VAL A 95 -10.35 12.35 -17.24
C VAL A 95 -9.95 12.43 -15.76
N LEU A 96 -8.73 11.98 -15.41
CA LEU A 96 -8.24 12.06 -14.03
C LEU A 96 -8.07 13.51 -13.57
N GLU A 97 -7.60 14.40 -14.44
CA GLU A 97 -7.38 15.81 -14.10
C GLU A 97 -8.68 16.60 -14.12
N ILE A 98 -9.54 16.32 -15.09
CA ILE A 98 -10.85 16.95 -15.21
C ILE A 98 -11.71 16.55 -14.00
N GLY A 99 -11.64 15.28 -13.57
CA GLY A 99 -12.42 14.75 -12.46
C GLY A 99 -13.90 15.06 -12.62
N ARG A 100 -14.57 15.41 -11.54
CA ARG A 100 -15.98 15.82 -11.53
C ARG A 100 -16.17 17.33 -11.70
N GLN A 101 -15.09 18.11 -11.83
CA GLN A 101 -15.12 19.57 -11.89
C GLN A 101 -15.87 20.24 -10.72
N ILE A 102 -15.86 19.59 -9.57
CA ILE A 102 -16.50 20.11 -8.35
C ILE A 102 -15.50 21.04 -7.66
N ARG A 103 -15.91 22.27 -7.42
CA ARG A 103 -15.16 23.22 -6.59
C ARG A 103 -15.55 23.04 -5.13
N HIS A 104 -14.61 22.84 -4.25
CA HIS A 104 -14.87 22.77 -2.81
C HIS A 104 -15.20 24.14 -2.23
N THR A 105 -14.66 25.20 -2.83
CA THR A 105 -14.94 26.61 -2.45
C THR A 105 -15.47 27.36 -3.66
N LEU A 106 -16.77 27.73 -3.64
CA LEU A 106 -17.46 28.28 -4.80
C LEU A 106 -17.03 29.71 -5.19
N TYR A 107 -16.55 30.51 -4.25
CA TYR A 107 -16.28 31.94 -4.43
C TYR A 107 -14.84 32.35 -4.08
N ASP A 108 -13.91 31.40 -4.13
CA ASP A 108 -12.50 31.72 -3.90
C ASP A 108 -11.88 32.32 -5.19
N VAL A 109 -11.27 33.50 -5.05
CA VAL A 109 -10.60 34.19 -6.16
C VAL A 109 -9.20 33.59 -6.41
N ILE A 110 -8.59 33.00 -5.37
CA ILE A 110 -7.32 32.31 -5.45
C ILE A 110 -7.60 30.84 -5.24
N LEU A 111 -7.83 30.12 -6.35
CA LEU A 111 -7.97 28.67 -6.29
C LEU A 111 -6.60 28.03 -6.08
N GLU A 112 -6.37 27.49 -4.92
CA GLU A 112 -5.29 26.50 -4.76
C GLU A 112 -5.59 25.31 -5.69
N PRO A 113 -4.58 24.73 -6.35
CA PRO A 113 -4.79 23.55 -7.18
C PRO A 113 -5.34 22.41 -6.33
N GLU A 114 -6.63 22.16 -6.40
CA GLU A 114 -7.28 21.04 -5.71
C GLU A 114 -6.98 19.69 -6.39
N THR A 115 -6.18 19.73 -7.44
CA THR A 115 -5.84 18.55 -8.24
C THR A 115 -4.94 17.63 -7.41
N PRO A 116 -5.39 16.43 -7.06
CA PRO A 116 -4.55 15.48 -6.37
C PRO A 116 -3.32 15.15 -7.24
N VAL A 117 -2.19 14.89 -6.59
CA VAL A 117 -1.03 14.37 -7.31
C VAL A 117 -1.33 12.94 -7.73
N PHE A 118 -1.48 12.72 -9.01
CA PHE A 118 -1.78 11.40 -9.57
C PHE A 118 -0.57 10.49 -9.56
N LEU A 119 -0.78 9.20 -9.31
CA LEU A 119 0.26 8.18 -9.41
C LEU A 119 0.78 8.05 -10.83
N ALA A 120 -0.11 8.20 -11.83
CA ALA A 120 0.23 8.27 -13.25
C ALA A 120 0.11 9.73 -13.73
N PRO A 121 1.21 10.51 -13.78
CA PRO A 121 1.20 11.86 -14.32
C PRO A 121 0.93 11.85 -15.82
N GLY A 122 0.52 13.01 -16.37
CA GLY A 122 0.12 13.14 -17.77
C GLY A 122 1.10 12.58 -18.81
N ALA A 123 2.41 12.68 -18.54
CA ALA A 123 3.44 12.10 -19.42
C ALA A 123 3.44 10.57 -19.47
N ARG A 124 2.86 9.90 -18.48
CA ARG A 124 2.74 8.43 -18.39
C ARG A 124 1.29 7.96 -18.54
N ARG A 125 0.46 8.75 -19.19
CA ARG A 125 -0.89 8.37 -19.61
C ARG A 125 -0.88 8.21 -21.11
N ILE A 126 -1.04 6.98 -21.56
CA ILE A 126 -0.99 6.62 -22.97
C ILE A 126 -2.40 6.29 -23.43
N GLU A 127 -2.79 6.87 -24.54
CA GLU A 127 -4.09 6.62 -25.16
C GLU A 127 -3.97 5.48 -26.16
N ILE A 128 -4.89 4.52 -26.05
CA ILE A 128 -4.98 3.35 -26.94
C ILE A 128 -6.28 3.46 -27.73
N ALA A 129 -6.20 3.26 -29.03
CA ALA A 129 -7.37 3.21 -29.89
C ALA A 129 -8.19 1.96 -29.60
N GLU A 130 -9.35 2.16 -29.00
CA GLU A 130 -10.38 1.15 -28.74
C GLU A 130 -11.69 1.84 -28.35
N ARG A 131 -12.82 1.16 -28.49
CA ARG A 131 -14.08 1.66 -27.97
C ARG A 131 -15.07 0.52 -27.76
N LEU A 132 -15.69 0.49 -26.58
CA LEU A 132 -16.87 -0.32 -26.29
C LEU A 132 -18.09 0.60 -26.10
N ASP A 133 -19.28 0.10 -26.41
CA ASP A 133 -20.53 0.78 -26.09
C ASP A 133 -21.03 0.40 -24.67
N ALA A 134 -22.20 0.93 -24.29
CA ALA A 134 -22.80 0.68 -22.97
C ALA A 134 -23.25 -0.78 -22.75
N ASN A 135 -23.40 -1.57 -23.82
CA ASN A 135 -23.78 -2.98 -23.75
C ASN A 135 -22.55 -3.90 -23.73
N GLY A 136 -21.36 -3.36 -23.97
CA GLY A 136 -20.12 -4.09 -24.11
C GLY A 136 -19.81 -4.51 -25.54
N ASP A 137 -20.59 -4.02 -26.53
CA ASP A 137 -20.31 -4.30 -27.94
C ASP A 137 -19.09 -3.48 -28.42
N VAL A 138 -18.25 -4.12 -29.24
CA VAL A 138 -17.02 -3.50 -29.76
C VAL A 138 -17.36 -2.55 -30.89
N LEU A 139 -17.19 -1.25 -30.66
CA LEU A 139 -17.32 -0.21 -31.68
C LEU A 139 -16.01 0.00 -32.43
N THR A 140 -14.89 -0.02 -31.71
CA THR A 140 -13.54 0.02 -32.28
C THR A 140 -12.72 -1.08 -31.63
N PRO A 141 -12.16 -2.02 -32.40
CA PRO A 141 -11.31 -3.07 -31.86
C PRO A 141 -10.08 -2.48 -31.16
N LEU A 142 -9.61 -3.16 -30.10
CA LEU A 142 -8.37 -2.81 -29.41
C LEU A 142 -7.17 -2.92 -30.39
N ASP A 143 -6.38 -1.88 -30.43
CA ASP A 143 -5.07 -1.90 -31.10
C ASP A 143 -4.05 -2.57 -30.18
N GLU A 144 -3.96 -3.91 -30.30
CA GLU A 144 -3.06 -4.72 -29.48
C GLU A 144 -1.59 -4.36 -29.69
N GLN A 145 -1.20 -3.97 -30.93
CA GLN A 145 0.18 -3.59 -31.20
C GLN A 145 0.53 -2.27 -30.49
N ALA A 146 -0.37 -1.30 -30.51
CA ALA A 146 -0.18 -0.04 -29.78
C ALA A 146 -0.06 -0.27 -28.26
N VAL A 147 -0.78 -1.26 -27.70
CA VAL A 147 -0.62 -1.64 -26.29
C VAL A 147 0.78 -2.18 -26.03
N LEU A 148 1.26 -3.11 -26.85
CA LEU A 148 2.60 -3.70 -26.71
C LEU A 148 3.69 -2.63 -26.79
N ASP A 149 3.62 -1.78 -27.81
CA ASP A 149 4.57 -0.69 -28.01
C ASP A 149 4.57 0.30 -26.82
N ALA A 150 3.39 0.62 -26.28
CA ALA A 150 3.25 1.48 -25.12
C ALA A 150 3.86 0.84 -23.86
N VAL A 151 3.60 -0.45 -23.61
CA VAL A 151 4.15 -1.19 -22.48
C VAL A 151 5.67 -1.26 -22.55
N GLU A 152 6.23 -1.54 -23.75
CA GLU A 152 7.67 -1.59 -23.94
C GLU A 152 8.32 -0.23 -23.68
N ALA A 153 7.75 0.86 -24.19
CA ALA A 153 8.23 2.20 -23.95
C ALA A 153 8.15 2.60 -22.46
N LEU A 154 7.06 2.24 -21.77
CA LEU A 154 6.88 2.52 -20.35
C LEU A 154 7.84 1.70 -19.48
N ALA A 155 8.08 0.44 -19.82
CA ALA A 155 9.07 -0.40 -19.13
C ALA A 155 10.49 0.18 -19.31
N ALA A 156 10.85 0.67 -20.50
CA ALA A 156 12.11 1.34 -20.74
C ALA A 156 12.26 2.65 -19.93
N ASP A 157 11.14 3.34 -19.61
CA ASP A 157 11.11 4.50 -18.71
C ASP A 157 11.12 4.08 -17.22
N GLY A 158 11.20 2.79 -16.91
CA GLY A 158 11.26 2.24 -15.55
C GLY A 158 9.90 2.23 -14.84
N VAL A 159 8.81 2.09 -15.58
CA VAL A 159 7.49 1.78 -15.02
C VAL A 159 7.48 0.30 -14.64
N GLU A 160 6.93 0.01 -13.45
CA GLU A 160 6.89 -1.33 -12.86
C GLU A 160 5.49 -1.97 -12.98
#